data_a9b200f482759dc73f5d2a28e509f56b
#
_entry.id   a9b200f482759dc73f5d2a28e509f56b
#
_cell.length_a   1.000
_cell.length_b   1.000
_cell.length_c   1.000
_cell.angle_alpha   90.00
_cell.angle_beta   90.00
_cell.angle_gamma   90.00
#
_symmetry.space_group_name_H-M   'P 1'
#
loop_
_entity.id
_entity.type
_entity.pdbx_description
1 polymer ?
#
loop_
_entity_poly.entity_id
_entity_poly.type
_entity_poly.pdbx_seq_one_letter_code
_entity_poly.pdbx_strand_id
1 'polypeptide(L)'
;MSSPPAKRQRVSPPAEAALAPTAPSHPPPTADQISTLSDRDCRAILLTLAQQSSETAAYIASKISEQKFDFGHHVRSITYGFAFEGDTEDKCTDCESWKMCDHGAEPDVTFIVSDVLSAVSDMLYKVSQSGRADMRLAAIETMIAMGQEIIGAEEKKRWQVTGAPKTLIKGCKAVLTMMENRGEDAAQAREDVRRLWVELSDLEEFTEELENEFEADKEDEEGSGEDENEVKAGDVAAGGGL
;
A
#
# COMPACT_ATOMS: atom_id res chain seq x y z
N MET A 1 -37.03 -74.56 -40.23
CA MET A 1 -37.28 -74.41 -38.76
C MET A 1 -36.39 -73.33 -38.25
N SER A 2 -36.93 -72.10 -38.11
CA SER A 2 -36.16 -70.93 -37.68
C SER A 2 -36.50 -70.56 -36.23
N SER A 3 -35.49 -70.57 -35.39
CA SER A 3 -35.62 -70.18 -33.96
C SER A 3 -35.78 -68.65 -33.80
N PRO A 4 -36.63 -68.23 -32.85
CA PRO A 4 -36.82 -66.81 -32.60
C PRO A 4 -35.68 -66.19 -31.80
N PRO A 5 -35.37 -64.86 -31.95
CA PRO A 5 -34.31 -64.18 -31.26
C PRO A 5 -34.66 -63.88 -29.78
N ALA A 6 -33.70 -64.11 -28.89
CA ALA A 6 -33.81 -63.87 -27.47
C ALA A 6 -33.95 -62.32 -27.18
N LYS A 7 -34.96 -61.95 -26.37
CA LYS A 7 -35.17 -60.61 -25.85
C LYS A 7 -34.09 -60.28 -24.80
N ARG A 8 -33.25 -59.32 -25.10
CA ARG A 8 -32.35 -58.73 -24.11
C ARG A 8 -33.15 -57.92 -23.06
N GLN A 9 -33.11 -58.34 -21.85
CA GLN A 9 -33.59 -57.55 -20.71
C GLN A 9 -32.69 -56.35 -20.48
N ARG A 10 -33.29 -55.15 -20.54
CA ARG A 10 -32.67 -53.87 -20.19
C ARG A 10 -32.56 -53.82 -18.66
N VAL A 11 -31.35 -53.99 -18.14
CA VAL A 11 -31.05 -53.71 -16.73
C VAL A 11 -30.99 -52.19 -16.57
N SER A 12 -31.94 -51.65 -15.84
CA SER A 12 -31.91 -50.22 -15.43
C SER A 12 -30.79 -50.03 -14.40
N PRO A 13 -29.95 -49.00 -14.53
CA PRO A 13 -28.95 -48.73 -13.50
C PRO A 13 -29.65 -48.36 -12.17
N PRO A 14 -29.04 -48.72 -11.01
CA PRO A 14 -29.60 -48.36 -9.73
C PRO A 14 -29.66 -46.85 -9.61
N ALA A 15 -30.81 -46.34 -9.14
CA ALA A 15 -31.00 -44.95 -8.83
C ALA A 15 -29.97 -44.54 -7.76
N GLU A 16 -29.03 -43.70 -8.16
CA GLU A 16 -28.09 -43.04 -7.26
C GLU A 16 -28.93 -42.19 -6.28
N ALA A 17 -29.01 -42.67 -5.03
CA ALA A 17 -29.71 -41.99 -3.97
C ALA A 17 -29.00 -40.64 -3.75
N ALA A 18 -29.58 -39.57 -4.29
CA ALA A 18 -29.17 -38.21 -4.00
C ALA A 18 -29.23 -38.02 -2.47
N LEU A 19 -28.06 -37.95 -1.84
CA LEU A 19 -27.91 -37.54 -0.47
C LEU A 19 -28.52 -36.14 -0.35
N ALA A 20 -29.71 -36.07 0.21
CA ALA A 20 -30.32 -34.77 0.55
C ALA A 20 -29.36 -34.02 1.46
N PRO A 21 -29.09 -32.75 1.19
CA PRO A 21 -28.25 -31.94 2.06
C PRO A 21 -28.85 -31.94 3.47
N THR A 22 -28.11 -32.48 4.41
CA THR A 22 -28.49 -32.46 5.85
C THR A 22 -28.55 -30.98 6.24
N ALA A 23 -29.75 -30.52 6.60
CA ALA A 23 -29.94 -29.17 7.08
C ALA A 23 -29.03 -28.91 8.29
N PRO A 24 -28.38 -27.72 8.36
CA PRO A 24 -27.49 -27.41 9.46
C PRO A 24 -28.25 -27.51 10.78
N SER A 25 -27.74 -28.26 11.73
CA SER A 25 -28.37 -28.53 13.04
C SER A 25 -28.35 -27.29 13.98
N HIS A 26 -27.72 -26.22 13.59
CA HIS A 26 -27.65 -24.96 14.37
C HIS A 26 -28.16 -23.78 13.56
N PRO A 27 -28.87 -22.83 14.21
CA PRO A 27 -29.26 -21.58 13.58
C PRO A 27 -28.01 -20.80 13.14
N PRO A 28 -28.07 -20.04 12.04
CA PRO A 28 -26.94 -19.22 11.62
C PRO A 28 -26.58 -18.19 12.70
N PRO A 29 -25.28 -17.88 12.88
CA PRO A 29 -24.85 -16.89 13.86
C PRO A 29 -25.44 -15.51 13.53
N THR A 30 -25.80 -14.74 14.55
CA THR A 30 -26.28 -13.38 14.40
C THR A 30 -25.13 -12.41 14.12
N ALA A 31 -25.44 -11.23 13.55
CA ALA A 31 -24.45 -10.19 13.29
C ALA A 31 -23.71 -9.77 14.58
N ASP A 32 -24.43 -9.71 15.72
CA ASP A 32 -23.84 -9.38 17.01
C ASP A 32 -22.82 -10.44 17.48
N GLN A 33 -23.12 -11.71 17.27
CA GLN A 33 -22.19 -12.80 17.57
C GLN A 33 -20.92 -12.74 16.70
N ILE A 34 -21.08 -12.39 15.43
CA ILE A 34 -19.93 -12.23 14.51
C ILE A 34 -19.07 -11.02 14.92
N SER A 35 -19.68 -9.91 15.33
CA SER A 35 -18.97 -8.69 15.74
C SER A 35 -18.14 -8.85 17.02
N THR A 36 -18.39 -9.89 17.83
CA THR A 36 -17.59 -10.21 19.03
C THR A 36 -16.32 -11.01 18.73
N LEU A 37 -16.15 -11.51 17.48
CA LEU A 37 -14.97 -12.27 17.10
C LEU A 37 -13.75 -11.34 16.94
N SER A 38 -12.58 -11.83 17.39
CA SER A 38 -11.33 -11.14 17.09
C SER A 38 -10.98 -11.26 15.60
N ASP A 39 -10.19 -10.31 15.07
CA ASP A 39 -9.69 -10.36 13.69
C ASP A 39 -8.96 -11.68 13.38
N ARG A 40 -8.24 -12.21 14.37
CA ARG A 40 -7.55 -13.50 14.26
C ARG A 40 -8.53 -14.64 14.07
N ASP A 41 -9.62 -14.67 14.83
CA ASP A 41 -10.63 -15.71 14.75
C ASP A 41 -11.40 -15.60 13.44
N CYS A 42 -11.75 -14.40 13.00
CA CYS A 42 -12.37 -14.15 11.69
C CYS A 42 -11.50 -14.70 10.55
N ARG A 43 -10.20 -14.41 10.55
CA ARG A 43 -9.25 -14.93 9.54
C ARG A 43 -9.17 -16.46 9.56
N ALA A 44 -9.11 -17.06 10.75
CA ALA A 44 -9.05 -18.52 10.89
C ALA A 44 -10.32 -19.19 10.36
N ILE A 45 -11.50 -18.63 10.66
CA ILE A 45 -12.78 -19.12 10.16
C ILE A 45 -12.86 -19.01 8.65
N LEU A 46 -12.51 -17.84 8.07
CA LEU A 46 -12.53 -17.63 6.62
C LEU A 46 -11.60 -18.60 5.89
N LEU A 47 -10.38 -18.84 6.40
CA LEU A 47 -9.46 -19.82 5.84
C LEU A 47 -10.03 -21.23 5.88
N THR A 48 -10.64 -21.63 7.01
CA THR A 48 -11.27 -22.94 7.15
C THR A 48 -12.42 -23.11 6.16
N LEU A 49 -13.29 -22.12 6.03
CA LEU A 49 -14.40 -22.14 5.08
C LEU A 49 -13.92 -22.21 3.62
N ALA A 50 -12.88 -21.45 3.26
CA ALA A 50 -12.28 -21.53 1.94
C ALA A 50 -11.69 -22.90 1.61
N GLN A 51 -11.14 -23.61 2.61
CA GLN A 51 -10.61 -24.96 2.44
C GLN A 51 -11.70 -26.03 2.28
N GLN A 52 -12.88 -25.81 2.85
CA GLN A 52 -14.00 -26.77 2.82
C GLN A 52 -14.80 -26.75 1.52
N SER A 53 -14.83 -25.63 0.81
CA SER A 53 -15.64 -25.48 -0.41
C SER A 53 -14.96 -24.55 -1.41
N SER A 54 -14.80 -25.06 -2.65
CA SER A 54 -14.28 -24.26 -3.76
C SER A 54 -15.19 -23.07 -4.12
N GLU A 55 -16.50 -23.22 -3.94
CA GLU A 55 -17.48 -22.14 -4.16
C GLU A 55 -17.31 -21.04 -3.10
N THR A 56 -17.16 -21.42 -1.84
CA THR A 56 -16.89 -20.47 -0.74
C THR A 56 -15.54 -19.78 -0.94
N ALA A 57 -14.51 -20.51 -1.38
CA ALA A 57 -13.21 -19.92 -1.72
C ALA A 57 -13.33 -18.87 -2.83
N ALA A 58 -14.06 -19.18 -3.91
CA ALA A 58 -14.31 -18.27 -5.02
C ALA A 58 -15.09 -17.02 -4.59
N TYR A 59 -16.12 -17.19 -3.74
CA TYR A 59 -16.89 -16.09 -3.17
C TYR A 59 -16.02 -15.17 -2.30
N ILE A 60 -15.22 -15.75 -1.40
CA ILE A 60 -14.29 -14.99 -0.55
C ILE A 60 -13.27 -14.24 -1.42
N ALA A 61 -12.69 -14.89 -2.44
CA ALA A 61 -11.74 -14.28 -3.36
C ALA A 61 -12.37 -13.11 -4.13
N SER A 62 -13.62 -13.27 -4.60
CA SER A 62 -14.37 -12.19 -5.25
C SER A 62 -14.57 -11.01 -4.31
N LYS A 63 -14.98 -11.25 -3.07
CA LYS A 63 -15.17 -10.17 -2.08
C LYS A 63 -13.87 -9.46 -1.72
N ILE A 64 -12.77 -10.18 -1.62
CA ILE A 64 -11.44 -9.58 -1.42
C ILE A 64 -11.06 -8.72 -2.62
N SER A 65 -11.32 -9.19 -3.86
CA SER A 65 -11.00 -8.43 -5.08
C SER A 65 -11.90 -7.21 -5.28
N GLU A 66 -13.15 -7.25 -4.81
CA GLU A 66 -14.09 -6.11 -4.82
C GLU A 66 -13.70 -5.02 -3.81
N GLN A 67 -12.96 -5.39 -2.76
CA GLN A 67 -12.53 -4.45 -1.73
C GLN A 67 -11.45 -3.53 -2.28
N LYS A 68 -11.84 -2.30 -2.62
CA LYS A 68 -10.88 -1.23 -2.93
C LYS A 68 -10.24 -0.75 -1.63
N PHE A 69 -8.91 -0.63 -1.66
CA PHE A 69 -8.21 0.02 -0.55
C PHE A 69 -8.39 1.53 -0.70
N ASP A 70 -8.95 2.15 0.31
CA ASP A 70 -9.14 3.60 0.37
C ASP A 70 -8.31 4.17 1.52
N PHE A 71 -7.21 4.78 1.16
CA PHE A 71 -6.40 5.58 2.06
C PHE A 71 -6.77 7.08 2.01
N GLY A 72 -7.81 7.45 1.27
CA GLY A 72 -8.18 8.84 1.02
C GLY A 72 -8.55 9.64 2.29
N HIS A 73 -8.81 8.95 3.41
CA HIS A 73 -8.99 9.62 4.69
C HIS A 73 -7.73 10.36 5.16
N HIS A 74 -6.54 9.88 4.82
CA HIS A 74 -5.27 10.55 5.12
C HIS A 74 -5.13 11.85 4.33
N VAL A 75 -5.47 11.83 3.01
CA VAL A 75 -5.49 13.05 2.20
C VAL A 75 -6.45 14.07 2.78
N ARG A 76 -7.69 13.63 3.11
CA ARG A 76 -8.70 14.54 3.71
C ARG A 76 -8.25 15.15 5.02
N SER A 77 -7.51 14.42 5.87
CA SER A 77 -6.96 14.98 7.11
C SER A 77 -6.01 16.14 6.83
N ILE A 78 -5.11 15.98 5.85
CA ILE A 78 -4.14 17.00 5.45
C ILE A 78 -4.82 18.20 4.79
N THR A 79 -5.73 17.94 3.84
CA THR A 79 -6.54 19.01 3.21
C THR A 79 -7.28 19.82 4.26
N TYR A 80 -7.91 19.15 5.23
CA TYR A 80 -8.60 19.82 6.33
C TYR A 80 -7.63 20.62 7.19
N GLY A 81 -6.45 20.06 7.50
CA GLY A 81 -5.43 20.74 8.27
C GLY A 81 -4.96 22.05 7.61
N PHE A 82 -4.75 22.05 6.29
CA PHE A 82 -4.39 23.27 5.58
C PHE A 82 -5.56 24.25 5.40
N ALA A 83 -6.79 23.74 5.29
CA ALA A 83 -7.99 24.57 5.19
C ALA A 83 -8.39 25.20 6.54
N PHE A 84 -7.85 24.65 7.66
CA PHE A 84 -8.15 25.16 8.97
C PHE A 84 -7.56 26.56 9.14
N GLU A 85 -8.41 27.55 9.05
CA GLU A 85 -8.13 28.89 9.53
C GLU A 85 -8.35 28.80 11.04
N GLY A 86 -7.24 28.72 11.80
CA GLY A 86 -7.33 28.65 13.27
C GLY A 86 -8.34 29.67 13.78
N ASP A 87 -9.09 29.33 14.84
CA ASP A 87 -10.04 30.25 15.46
C ASP A 87 -9.32 31.57 15.75
N THR A 88 -9.55 32.56 14.88
CA THR A 88 -8.96 33.90 14.94
C THR A 88 -9.50 34.69 16.14
N GLU A 89 -10.19 34.00 17.06
CA GLU A 89 -10.69 34.58 18.31
C GLU A 89 -9.60 34.68 19.39
N ASP A 90 -8.43 34.08 19.15
CA ASP A 90 -7.34 34.22 20.11
C ASP A 90 -6.78 35.65 20.10
N LYS A 91 -6.93 36.27 21.25
CA LYS A 91 -6.41 37.58 21.53
C LYS A 91 -4.90 37.60 21.26
N CYS A 92 -4.46 38.45 20.35
CA CYS A 92 -3.02 38.62 20.13
C CYS A 92 -2.33 38.97 21.44
N THR A 93 -1.40 38.10 21.86
CA THR A 93 -0.65 38.27 23.12
C THR A 93 0.21 39.50 23.13
N ASP A 94 0.65 39.98 21.96
CA ASP A 94 1.56 41.12 21.83
C ASP A 94 0.85 42.46 21.83
N CYS A 95 -0.36 42.54 21.30
CA CYS A 95 -1.08 43.81 21.20
C CYS A 95 -2.38 43.84 22.02
N GLU A 96 -2.73 42.78 22.71
CA GLU A 96 -3.98 42.62 23.48
C GLU A 96 -5.28 42.96 22.69
N SER A 97 -5.19 42.97 21.38
CA SER A 97 -6.28 43.37 20.48
C SER A 97 -7.05 42.14 20.01
N TRP A 98 -8.37 42.21 20.02
CA TRP A 98 -9.29 41.22 19.41
C TRP A 98 -9.48 41.44 17.90
N LYS A 99 -8.90 42.51 17.36
CA LYS A 99 -8.95 42.78 15.93
C LYS A 99 -7.69 42.24 15.29
N MET A 100 -7.84 41.71 14.09
CA MET A 100 -6.73 41.31 13.22
C MET A 100 -5.69 42.43 13.23
N CYS A 101 -4.65 42.26 14.02
CA CYS A 101 -3.44 43.04 13.91
C CYS A 101 -2.58 42.38 12.84
N ASP A 102 -1.63 43.10 12.26
CA ASP A 102 -0.64 42.55 11.32
C ASP A 102 0.22 41.43 11.95
N HIS A 103 0.06 41.20 13.26
CA HIS A 103 0.63 40.13 14.05
C HIS A 103 -0.35 38.95 14.23
N GLY A 104 -1.39 38.86 13.38
CA GLY A 104 -2.37 37.76 13.45
C GLY A 104 -1.66 36.43 13.63
N ALA A 105 -2.02 35.70 14.66
CA ALA A 105 -1.47 34.37 14.89
C ALA A 105 -1.59 33.56 13.59
N GLU A 106 -0.46 33.23 12.99
CA GLU A 106 -0.47 32.35 11.83
C GLU A 106 -1.05 31.01 12.28
N PRO A 107 -1.98 30.42 11.50
CA PRO A 107 -2.53 29.14 11.88
C PRO A 107 -1.41 28.14 12.06
N ASP A 108 -1.33 27.52 13.23
CA ASP A 108 -0.36 26.45 13.50
C ASP A 108 -0.77 25.19 12.75
N VAL A 109 0.00 24.85 11.73
CA VAL A 109 -0.21 23.63 10.92
C VAL A 109 0.89 22.59 11.14
N THR A 110 1.73 22.78 12.16
CA THR A 110 2.83 21.85 12.47
C THR A 110 2.35 20.43 12.77
N PHE A 111 1.11 20.27 13.24
CA PHE A 111 0.50 18.96 13.46
C PHE A 111 0.40 18.11 12.18
N ILE A 112 0.34 18.75 10.98
CA ILE A 112 0.31 18.05 9.70
C ILE A 112 1.54 17.16 9.52
N VAL A 113 2.71 17.56 10.01
CA VAL A 113 3.92 16.73 9.95
C VAL A 113 3.70 15.41 10.69
N SER A 114 3.08 15.46 11.86
CA SER A 114 2.72 14.27 12.64
C SER A 114 1.67 13.41 11.92
N ASP A 115 0.69 14.05 11.29
CA ASP A 115 -0.36 13.35 10.53
C ASP A 115 0.24 12.64 9.30
N VAL A 116 1.15 13.30 8.56
CA VAL A 116 1.87 12.69 7.44
C VAL A 116 2.68 11.50 7.90
N LEU A 117 3.46 11.63 8.98
CA LEU A 117 4.26 10.55 9.52
C LEU A 117 3.40 9.35 9.94
N SER A 118 2.28 9.62 10.62
CA SER A 118 1.32 8.60 11.03
C SER A 118 0.68 7.89 9.84
N ALA A 119 0.26 8.65 8.82
CA ALA A 119 -0.35 8.14 7.60
C ALA A 119 0.63 7.25 6.82
N VAL A 120 1.87 7.70 6.60
CA VAL A 120 2.91 6.92 5.91
C VAL A 120 3.20 5.63 6.69
N SER A 121 3.33 5.71 8.01
CA SER A 121 3.58 4.53 8.85
C SER A 121 2.44 3.52 8.78
N ASP A 122 1.18 3.96 8.82
CA ASP A 122 -0.01 3.10 8.70
C ASP A 122 -0.06 2.44 7.31
N MET A 123 0.18 3.19 6.23
CA MET A 123 0.22 2.66 4.88
C MET A 123 1.33 1.62 4.71
N LEU A 124 2.57 1.92 5.15
CA LEU A 124 3.70 0.99 5.08
C LEU A 124 3.42 -0.29 5.86
N TYR A 125 2.85 -0.18 7.06
CA TYR A 125 2.45 -1.35 7.85
C TYR A 125 1.43 -2.22 7.08
N LYS A 126 0.37 -1.62 6.56
CA LYS A 126 -0.69 -2.34 5.83
C LYS A 126 -0.16 -2.99 4.54
N VAL A 127 0.65 -2.29 3.74
CA VAL A 127 1.21 -2.86 2.49
C VAL A 127 2.23 -3.96 2.76
N SER A 128 3.00 -3.88 3.87
CA SER A 128 3.96 -4.93 4.25
C SER A 128 3.25 -6.25 4.60
N GLN A 129 2.07 -6.16 5.22
CA GLN A 129 1.26 -7.32 5.59
C GLN A 129 0.44 -7.88 4.42
N SER A 130 0.29 -7.12 3.33
CA SER A 130 -0.54 -7.49 2.19
C SER A 130 0.27 -8.15 1.08
N GLY A 131 -0.28 -9.22 0.49
CA GLY A 131 0.20 -9.80 -0.77
C GLY A 131 -0.25 -9.03 -2.02
N ARG A 132 -1.09 -8.00 -1.91
CA ARG A 132 -1.81 -7.36 -3.02
C ARG A 132 -1.02 -6.20 -3.62
N ALA A 133 -0.81 -6.24 -4.94
CA ALA A 133 -0.15 -5.18 -5.70
C ALA A 133 -0.99 -3.88 -5.73
N ASP A 134 -2.31 -3.99 -5.87
CA ASP A 134 -3.22 -2.85 -5.91
C ASP A 134 -3.22 -2.03 -4.60
N MET A 135 -2.97 -2.66 -3.46
CA MET A 135 -2.81 -1.94 -2.20
C MET A 135 -1.53 -1.09 -2.19
N ARG A 136 -0.44 -1.59 -2.76
CA ARG A 136 0.82 -0.84 -2.87
C ARG A 136 0.67 0.36 -3.79
N LEU A 137 0.03 0.18 -4.95
CA LEU A 137 -0.28 1.28 -5.84
C LEU A 137 -1.18 2.32 -5.17
N ALA A 138 -2.26 1.92 -4.50
CA ALA A 138 -3.13 2.83 -3.77
C ALA A 138 -2.40 3.62 -2.66
N ALA A 139 -1.42 3.00 -2.00
CA ALA A 139 -0.60 3.70 -1.00
C ALA A 139 0.30 4.77 -1.65
N ILE A 140 0.95 4.46 -2.79
CA ILE A 140 1.75 5.43 -3.54
C ILE A 140 0.87 6.59 -4.03
N GLU A 141 -0.25 6.29 -4.68
CA GLU A 141 -1.20 7.30 -5.17
C GLU A 141 -1.67 8.24 -4.04
N THR A 142 -1.93 7.66 -2.85
CA THR A 142 -2.33 8.45 -1.68
C THR A 142 -1.20 9.35 -1.19
N MET A 143 0.04 8.85 -1.10
CA MET A 143 1.19 9.66 -0.70
C MET A 143 1.48 10.78 -1.71
N ILE A 144 1.31 10.50 -3.01
CA ILE A 144 1.41 11.54 -4.06
C ILE A 144 0.33 12.61 -3.86
N ALA A 145 -0.93 12.20 -3.62
CA ALA A 145 -2.02 13.15 -3.37
C ALA A 145 -1.76 14.01 -2.12
N MET A 146 -1.21 13.43 -1.05
CA MET A 146 -0.81 14.19 0.14
C MET A 146 0.29 15.22 -0.19
N GLY A 147 1.26 14.85 -1.04
CA GLY A 147 2.29 15.76 -1.51
C GLY A 147 1.72 16.92 -2.35
N GLN A 148 0.73 16.64 -3.20
CA GLN A 148 0.03 17.66 -3.98
C GLN A 148 -0.73 18.67 -3.09
N GLU A 149 -1.33 18.22 -1.99
CA GLU A 149 -1.93 19.13 -0.99
C GLU A 149 -0.89 20.04 -0.36
N ILE A 150 0.32 19.54 -0.07
CA ILE A 150 1.41 20.35 0.47
C ILE A 150 1.86 21.39 -0.57
N ILE A 151 2.03 20.98 -1.85
CA ILE A 151 2.42 21.89 -2.95
C ILE A 151 1.39 23.00 -3.11
N GLY A 152 0.09 22.65 -3.04
CA GLY A 152 -1.03 23.58 -3.18
C GLY A 152 -1.24 24.51 -1.99
N ALA A 153 -0.60 24.26 -0.84
CA ALA A 153 -0.74 25.08 0.35
C ALA A 153 -0.07 26.46 0.20
N GLU A 154 -0.50 27.43 0.99
CA GLU A 154 0.14 28.75 1.06
C GLU A 154 1.59 28.62 1.54
N GLU A 155 2.50 29.44 0.99
CA GLU A 155 3.94 29.43 1.30
C GLU A 155 4.21 29.46 2.82
N LYS A 156 3.53 30.32 3.56
CA LYS A 156 3.69 30.41 5.02
C LYS A 156 3.35 29.13 5.76
N LYS A 157 2.34 28.38 5.28
CA LYS A 157 1.94 27.08 5.82
C LYS A 157 2.96 26.01 5.43
N ARG A 158 3.53 26.08 4.21
CA ARG A 158 4.58 25.15 3.77
C ARG A 158 5.82 25.22 4.64
N TRP A 159 6.26 26.43 5.05
CA TRP A 159 7.39 26.58 5.97
C TRP A 159 7.21 25.87 7.31
N GLN A 160 5.96 25.69 7.75
CA GLN A 160 5.66 25.01 9.03
C GLN A 160 5.65 23.48 8.89
N VAL A 161 5.60 22.92 7.68
CA VAL A 161 5.50 21.49 7.44
C VAL A 161 6.77 20.89 6.83
N THR A 162 7.91 21.54 7.02
CA THR A 162 9.22 20.99 6.68
C THR A 162 9.38 19.62 7.35
N GLY A 163 9.95 18.64 6.65
CA GLY A 163 10.00 17.23 7.09
C GLY A 163 8.86 16.35 6.57
N ALA A 164 7.69 16.90 6.25
CA ALA A 164 6.61 16.12 5.66
C ALA A 164 6.93 15.64 4.23
N PRO A 165 7.46 16.48 3.30
CA PRO A 165 7.86 16.05 1.96
C PRO A 165 8.86 14.90 1.97
N LYS A 166 9.91 15.01 2.78
CA LYS A 166 10.91 13.95 2.94
C LYS A 166 10.31 12.64 3.41
N THR A 167 9.39 12.70 4.38
CA THR A 167 8.69 11.52 4.88
C THR A 167 7.85 10.85 3.79
N LEU A 168 7.14 11.63 2.96
CA LEU A 168 6.37 11.12 1.83
C LEU A 168 7.25 10.43 0.79
N ILE A 169 8.33 11.08 0.36
CA ILE A 169 9.24 10.52 -0.64
C ILE A 169 9.87 9.22 -0.13
N LYS A 170 10.34 9.17 1.13
CA LYS A 170 10.84 7.93 1.74
C LYS A 170 9.78 6.83 1.79
N GLY A 171 8.55 7.17 2.14
CA GLY A 171 7.44 6.23 2.12
C GLY A 171 7.18 5.65 0.74
N CYS A 172 7.13 6.50 -0.29
CA CYS A 172 6.98 6.08 -1.68
C CYS A 172 8.12 5.14 -2.12
N LYS A 173 9.38 5.51 -1.88
CA LYS A 173 10.55 4.67 -2.19
C LYS A 173 10.48 3.31 -1.51
N ALA A 174 10.09 3.25 -0.23
CA ALA A 174 9.93 1.99 0.48
C ALA A 174 8.87 1.07 -0.16
N VAL A 175 7.74 1.63 -0.62
CA VAL A 175 6.70 0.86 -1.31
C VAL A 175 7.17 0.41 -2.69
N LEU A 176 7.86 1.27 -3.46
CA LEU A 176 8.46 0.91 -4.75
C LEU A 176 9.44 -0.26 -4.61
N THR A 177 10.33 -0.23 -3.63
CA THR A 177 11.25 -1.33 -3.32
C THR A 177 10.49 -2.62 -2.99
N MET A 178 9.37 -2.54 -2.26
CA MET A 178 8.53 -3.71 -1.99
C MET A 178 7.90 -4.29 -3.27
N MET A 179 7.51 -3.44 -4.24
CA MET A 179 6.96 -3.87 -5.53
C MET A 179 8.05 -4.57 -6.36
N GLU A 180 9.23 -3.98 -6.47
CA GLU A 180 10.37 -4.53 -7.20
C GLU A 180 10.82 -5.90 -6.65
N ASN A 181 10.95 -6.03 -5.33
CA ASN A 181 11.29 -7.28 -4.67
C ASN A 181 10.27 -8.40 -4.91
N ARG A 182 9.06 -8.04 -5.36
CA ARG A 182 7.98 -8.99 -5.70
C ARG A 182 7.82 -9.20 -7.20
N GLY A 183 8.65 -8.54 -8.03
CA GLY A 183 8.57 -8.60 -9.48
C GLY A 183 7.32 -7.93 -10.05
N GLU A 184 6.76 -6.94 -9.35
CA GLU A 184 5.60 -6.17 -9.81
C GLU A 184 6.06 -5.05 -10.74
N ASP A 185 5.20 -4.66 -11.70
CA ASP A 185 5.49 -3.52 -12.57
C ASP A 185 5.33 -2.21 -11.78
N ALA A 186 6.44 -1.54 -11.55
CA ALA A 186 6.53 -0.28 -10.80
C ALA A 186 6.92 0.92 -11.69
N ALA A 187 7.05 0.75 -13.00
CA ALA A 187 7.61 1.78 -13.88
C ALA A 187 6.82 3.09 -13.83
N GLN A 188 5.49 3.02 -13.96
CA GLN A 188 4.63 4.21 -13.92
C GLN A 188 4.65 4.85 -12.52
N ALA A 189 4.54 4.05 -11.46
CA ALA A 189 4.56 4.55 -10.09
C ALA A 189 5.89 5.25 -9.76
N ARG A 190 7.02 4.73 -10.26
CA ARG A 190 8.34 5.37 -10.11
C ARG A 190 8.40 6.73 -10.78
N GLU A 191 7.86 6.85 -12.00
CA GLU A 191 7.83 8.13 -12.71
C GLU A 191 6.93 9.16 -12.02
N ASP A 192 5.80 8.73 -11.47
CA ASP A 192 4.89 9.62 -10.74
C ASP A 192 5.53 10.10 -9.41
N VAL A 193 6.24 9.22 -8.70
CA VAL A 193 7.01 9.60 -7.48
C VAL A 193 8.14 10.55 -7.84
N ARG A 194 8.86 10.32 -8.96
CA ARG A 194 9.91 11.22 -9.43
C ARG A 194 9.36 12.60 -9.77
N ARG A 195 8.20 12.67 -10.40
CA ARG A 195 7.52 13.94 -10.70
C ARG A 195 7.18 14.69 -9.41
N LEU A 196 6.57 14.00 -8.44
CA LEU A 196 6.28 14.60 -7.14
C LEU A 196 7.55 15.12 -6.46
N TRP A 197 8.65 14.34 -6.51
CA TRP A 197 9.92 14.78 -5.92
C TRP A 197 10.44 16.07 -6.59
N VAL A 198 10.39 16.17 -7.92
CA VAL A 198 10.80 17.37 -8.66
C VAL A 198 9.94 18.57 -8.23
N GLU A 199 8.60 18.42 -8.24
CA GLU A 199 7.68 19.49 -7.88
C GLU A 199 7.90 19.99 -6.43
N LEU A 200 8.21 19.07 -5.49
CA LEU A 200 8.53 19.45 -4.11
C LEU A 200 9.91 20.09 -3.99
N SER A 201 10.91 19.62 -4.75
CA SER A 201 12.29 20.17 -4.73
C SER A 201 12.37 21.55 -5.36
N ASP A 202 11.46 21.89 -6.26
CA ASP A 202 11.38 23.22 -6.87
C ASP A 202 10.86 24.30 -5.88
N LEU A 203 10.33 23.87 -4.73
CA LEU A 203 9.89 24.77 -3.67
C LEU A 203 11.06 25.10 -2.73
N GLU A 204 11.34 26.41 -2.55
CA GLU A 204 12.47 26.89 -1.75
C GLU A 204 12.50 26.31 -0.34
N GLU A 205 11.30 26.10 0.24
CA GLU A 205 11.13 25.59 1.60
C GLU A 205 11.66 24.16 1.79
N PHE A 206 11.76 23.36 0.71
CA PHE A 206 12.08 21.95 0.76
C PHE A 206 13.35 21.55 0.02
N THR A 207 13.99 22.48 -0.71
CA THR A 207 15.15 22.21 -1.57
C THR A 207 16.28 21.53 -0.79
N GLU A 208 16.75 22.14 0.32
CA GLU A 208 17.88 21.61 1.10
C GLU A 208 17.57 20.23 1.71
N GLU A 209 16.30 19.96 2.04
CA GLU A 209 15.89 18.72 2.68
C GLU A 209 15.85 17.55 1.70
N LEU A 210 15.44 17.82 0.46
CA LEU A 210 15.23 16.80 -0.57
C LEU A 210 16.48 16.54 -1.43
N GLU A 211 17.38 17.50 -1.57
CA GLU A 211 18.64 17.32 -2.31
C GLU A 211 19.47 16.16 -1.74
N ASN A 212 19.61 16.08 -0.43
CA ASN A 212 20.37 15.01 0.23
C ASN A 212 19.78 13.61 0.05
N GLU A 213 18.46 13.49 -0.22
CA GLU A 213 17.82 12.18 -0.41
C GLU A 213 18.04 11.60 -1.81
N PHE A 214 18.43 12.42 -2.80
CA PHE A 214 18.65 11.96 -4.18
C PHE A 214 20.12 11.63 -4.46
N GLU A 215 21.05 12.24 -3.75
CA GLU A 215 22.48 11.93 -3.91
C GLU A 215 22.82 10.53 -3.40
N ALA A 216 22.12 10.06 -2.34
CA ALA A 216 22.30 8.71 -1.83
C ALA A 216 21.95 7.60 -2.84
N ASP A 217 21.01 7.84 -3.75
CA ASP A 217 20.61 6.86 -4.77
C ASP A 217 21.64 6.74 -5.92
N LYS A 218 22.50 7.76 -6.13
CA LYS A 218 23.54 7.73 -7.20
C LYS A 218 24.75 6.87 -6.81
N GLU A 219 25.09 6.81 -5.53
CA GLU A 219 26.23 6.02 -5.06
C GLU A 219 25.96 4.51 -5.19
N ASP A 220 24.70 4.08 -5.12
CA ASP A 220 24.32 2.66 -5.26
C ASP A 220 24.32 2.19 -6.73
N GLU A 221 24.12 3.08 -7.72
CA GLU A 221 24.15 2.72 -9.15
C GLU A 221 25.57 2.66 -9.73
N GLU A 222 26.51 3.45 -9.23
CA GLU A 222 27.90 3.46 -9.72
C GLU A 222 28.76 2.31 -9.14
N GLY A 223 28.33 1.67 -8.06
CA GLY A 223 29.06 0.58 -7.38
C GLY A 223 28.89 -0.82 -7.99
N SER A 224 28.03 -1.04 -8.97
CA SER A 224 27.75 -2.38 -9.53
C SER A 224 28.39 -2.67 -10.88
N GLY A 225 29.24 -1.79 -11.39
CA GLY A 225 29.96 -2.00 -12.64
C GLY A 225 31.47 -2.05 -12.42
N GLU A 226 32.07 -3.20 -12.69
CA GLU A 226 33.50 -3.50 -12.83
C GLU A 226 34.10 -4.43 -11.76
N ASP A 227 33.70 -5.69 -11.79
CA ASP A 227 34.56 -6.82 -11.50
C ASP A 227 34.48 -7.84 -12.66
N GLU A 228 34.90 -7.42 -13.86
CA GLU A 228 35.28 -8.37 -14.90
C GLU A 228 36.61 -8.99 -14.49
N ASN A 229 36.54 -10.16 -13.92
CA ASN A 229 37.59 -11.06 -13.55
C ASN A 229 38.45 -11.38 -14.78
N GLU A 230 39.59 -10.71 -14.91
CA GLU A 230 40.66 -11.04 -15.83
C GLU A 230 41.26 -12.40 -15.42
N VAL A 231 40.69 -13.50 -15.96
CA VAL A 231 41.30 -14.85 -15.84
C VAL A 231 42.57 -14.89 -16.68
N LYS A 232 43.71 -14.60 -16.04
CA LYS A 232 45.04 -14.88 -16.59
C LYS A 232 45.16 -16.38 -16.82
N ALA A 233 45.21 -16.74 -18.11
CA ALA A 233 45.66 -18.05 -18.57
C ALA A 233 47.11 -18.28 -18.10
N GLY A 234 47.25 -19.09 -17.07
CA GLY A 234 48.54 -19.60 -16.61
C GLY A 234 49.03 -20.75 -17.49
N ASP A 235 50.12 -20.50 -18.14
CA ASP A 235 50.95 -21.39 -18.94
C ASP A 235 51.27 -22.71 -18.20
N VAL A 236 50.83 -23.83 -18.75
CA VAL A 236 51.25 -25.16 -18.28
C VAL A 236 52.43 -25.60 -19.09
N ALA A 237 53.61 -25.32 -18.60
CA ALA A 237 54.89 -25.88 -19.13
C ALA A 237 54.95 -27.38 -18.80
N ALA A 238 55.14 -28.16 -19.84
CA ALA A 238 55.50 -29.56 -19.81
C ALA A 238 56.83 -29.77 -19.15
N GLY A 239 56.96 -30.74 -18.24
CA GLY A 239 58.17 -31.25 -17.68
C GLY A 239 58.10 -32.77 -17.53
N GLY A 240 58.60 -33.47 -18.49
CA GLY A 240 58.79 -34.92 -18.43
C GLY A 240 59.98 -35.34 -17.60
N GLY A 241 60.06 -36.60 -17.21
CA GLY A 241 61.27 -37.23 -16.79
C GLY A 241 61.14 -38.31 -15.72
N LEU A 242 61.26 -39.58 -16.20
CA LEU A 242 61.71 -40.81 -15.54
C LEU A 242 60.72 -41.46 -14.55
#